data_64c1bd0002c2d7b527b92529b5a237c3
#
_entry.id   64c1bd0002c2d7b527b92529b5a237c3
#
_cell.length_a   1.000
_cell.length_b   1.000
_cell.length_c   1.000
_cell.angle_alpha   90.00
_cell.angle_beta   90.00
_cell.angle_gamma   90.00
#
_symmetry.space_group_name_H-M   'P 1'
#
loop_
_entity.id
_entity.type
_entity.pdbx_description
1 polymer ?
#
loop_
_entity_poly.entity_id
_entity_poly.type
_entity_poly.pdbx_seq_one_letter_code
_entity_poly.pdbx_strand_id
1 'polypeptide(L)'
;MPVNLYYTQRVRGFQQVSEKYTSESATFLLRRTKQRCPRCGSTDIVATPLRHRSIRGEPLGCCREVRMEFTVHRLYCHNCLARNLEHIPFLSHPKARISKSLERTILEMRHYASVQDIAKHFRLRWHAIKELEKKHLRKRFSRIQTAHIKAIGIDEIHVGNGKAGDQYLTIIRDLESGAVVHVGDGKGVAALDGALKKLKKSKLRVVTMDMANAYYSWIAEHFPKVSIVFDHFHVIKLMNDKLDHVRRRVMAKMDSAQQKQLKGLRFVFLKNNEDLPENAKRILKNMRGDFQDLGDAYMFKEALRCIYVRAKTSYHARIAFHRWCKLAEETEVPELKTMARTIRDKLDGIVSYWTFRHISNAPMEGFNTKIRLLTRQAYGFRDREYFKLKIFQLPEISCERTI
;
A
#
# COMPACT_ATOMS: atom_id res chain seq x y z
N MET A 1 48.33 3.20 9.67
CA MET A 1 47.70 2.67 10.88
C MET A 1 46.84 1.48 10.48
N PRO A 2 46.85 0.36 11.21
CA PRO A 2 45.98 -0.74 10.89
C PRO A 2 44.53 -0.37 11.03
N VAL A 3 43.70 -0.80 10.07
CA VAL A 3 42.26 -0.51 10.07
C VAL A 3 41.61 -1.27 11.23
N ASN A 4 40.88 -0.55 12.10
CA ASN A 4 40.15 -1.19 13.18
C ASN A 4 38.81 -1.75 12.67
N LEU A 5 38.83 -3.06 12.33
CA LEU A 5 37.65 -3.75 11.79
C LEU A 5 36.51 -3.91 12.82
N TYR A 6 36.76 -3.72 14.11
CA TYR A 6 35.69 -3.67 15.11
C TYR A 6 34.75 -2.49 14.88
N TYR A 7 35.29 -1.31 14.62
CA TYR A 7 34.48 -0.11 14.40
C TYR A 7 33.93 -0.02 12.97
N THR A 8 34.75 -0.36 11.97
CA THR A 8 34.39 -0.19 10.55
C THR A 8 33.51 -1.32 10.01
N GLN A 9 33.74 -2.59 10.45
CA GLN A 9 33.05 -3.76 9.93
C GLN A 9 32.23 -4.50 11.01
N ARG A 10 32.24 -3.98 12.26
CA ARG A 10 31.62 -4.61 13.45
C ARG A 10 32.06 -6.06 13.66
N VAL A 11 33.31 -6.38 13.34
CA VAL A 11 33.93 -7.71 13.53
C VAL A 11 34.24 -7.90 15.00
N ARG A 12 33.51 -8.82 15.66
CA ARG A 12 33.72 -9.17 17.08
C ARG A 12 34.23 -10.59 17.21
N GLY A 13 35.17 -10.83 18.15
CA GLY A 13 35.69 -12.14 18.46
C GLY A 13 36.59 -12.72 17.37
N PHE A 14 37.12 -11.87 16.50
CA PHE A 14 38.15 -12.21 15.51
C PHE A 14 39.24 -11.16 15.54
N GLN A 15 40.45 -11.61 15.27
CA GLN A 15 41.66 -10.79 15.09
C GLN A 15 42.03 -10.76 13.62
N GLN A 16 42.41 -9.63 13.12
CA GLN A 16 43.00 -9.45 11.80
C GLN A 16 44.43 -10.05 11.83
N VAL A 17 44.71 -10.93 10.88
CA VAL A 17 46.02 -11.61 10.75
C VAL A 17 46.83 -10.94 9.64
N SER A 18 46.20 -10.66 8.52
CA SER A 18 46.85 -10.00 7.39
C SER A 18 45.84 -9.18 6.60
N GLU A 19 46.35 -8.26 5.80
CA GLU A 19 45.57 -7.41 4.89
C GLU A 19 46.26 -7.30 3.55
N LYS A 20 45.45 -7.21 2.48
CA LYS A 20 45.92 -6.96 1.11
C LYS A 20 45.08 -5.87 0.50
N TYR A 21 45.74 -4.89 -0.10
CA TYR A 21 45.09 -3.78 -0.77
C TYR A 21 45.40 -3.76 -2.26
N THR A 22 44.43 -3.33 -3.02
CA THR A 22 44.57 -2.86 -4.39
C THR A 22 44.01 -1.43 -4.48
N SER A 23 44.04 -0.80 -5.64
CA SER A 23 43.43 0.54 -5.84
C SER A 23 41.95 0.63 -5.46
N GLU A 24 41.20 -0.45 -5.56
CA GLU A 24 39.74 -0.47 -5.35
C GLU A 24 39.25 -1.54 -4.36
N SER A 25 40.13 -2.41 -3.87
CA SER A 25 39.73 -3.49 -2.99
C SER A 25 40.63 -3.66 -1.78
N ALA A 26 40.05 -4.15 -0.69
CA ALA A 26 40.76 -4.58 0.52
C ALA A 26 40.31 -5.99 0.92
N THR A 27 41.28 -6.87 1.22
CA THR A 27 40.99 -8.22 1.71
C THR A 27 41.65 -8.40 3.06
N PHE A 28 40.87 -8.80 4.08
CA PHE A 28 41.30 -9.01 5.44
C PHE A 28 41.19 -10.49 5.80
N LEU A 29 42.28 -11.10 6.21
CA LEU A 29 42.30 -12.44 6.78
C LEU A 29 42.03 -12.37 8.27
N LEU A 30 40.99 -13.06 8.74
CA LEU A 30 40.54 -13.04 10.12
C LEU A 30 40.74 -14.39 10.79
N ARG A 31 41.26 -14.39 12.02
CA ARG A 31 41.39 -15.57 12.90
C ARG A 31 40.50 -15.37 14.12
N ARG A 32 39.80 -16.42 14.54
CA ARG A 32 39.02 -16.44 15.78
C ARG A 32 39.91 -16.27 16.99
N THR A 33 39.58 -15.35 17.90
CA THR A 33 40.34 -15.12 19.13
C THR A 33 39.91 -16.06 20.25
N LYS A 34 38.61 -16.24 20.48
CA LYS A 34 38.06 -17.14 21.50
C LYS A 34 36.84 -17.84 20.94
N GLN A 35 36.79 -19.14 21.11
CA GLN A 35 35.61 -19.95 20.73
C GLN A 35 34.88 -20.35 22.02
N ARG A 36 33.56 -20.41 21.92
CA ARG A 36 32.66 -20.84 22.96
C ARG A 36 31.58 -21.72 22.39
N CYS A 37 31.08 -22.66 23.17
CA CYS A 37 29.93 -23.45 22.79
C CYS A 37 28.71 -22.54 22.62
N PRO A 38 28.02 -22.51 21.45
CA PRO A 38 26.83 -21.66 21.23
C PRO A 38 25.62 -22.12 22.03
N ARG A 39 25.64 -23.32 22.63
CA ARG A 39 24.54 -23.87 23.42
C ARG A 39 24.68 -23.57 24.93
N CYS A 40 25.85 -23.78 25.52
CA CYS A 40 26.06 -23.65 26.97
C CYS A 40 27.11 -22.60 27.36
N GLY A 41 27.78 -21.95 26.40
CA GLY A 41 28.79 -20.92 26.66
C GLY A 41 30.15 -21.45 27.09
N SER A 42 30.33 -22.77 27.35
CA SER A 42 31.58 -23.39 27.79
C SER A 42 32.72 -23.11 26.83
N THR A 43 33.93 -22.96 27.35
CA THR A 43 35.21 -22.89 26.62
C THR A 43 35.87 -24.24 26.43
N ASP A 44 35.40 -25.28 27.13
CA ASP A 44 35.88 -26.66 26.98
C ASP A 44 35.26 -27.27 25.71
N ILE A 45 35.92 -27.00 24.59
CA ILE A 45 35.48 -27.38 23.26
C ILE A 45 36.65 -27.84 22.39
N VAL A 46 36.36 -28.79 21.50
CA VAL A 46 37.21 -29.12 20.35
C VAL A 46 36.68 -28.46 19.11
N ALA A 47 37.54 -27.71 18.41
CA ALA A 47 37.20 -26.99 17.20
C ALA A 47 37.90 -27.60 15.99
N THR A 48 37.16 -28.21 15.08
CA THR A 48 37.67 -28.80 13.85
C THR A 48 37.39 -27.86 12.68
N PRO A 49 38.41 -27.46 11.90
CA PRO A 49 38.21 -26.67 10.69
C PRO A 49 37.23 -27.37 9.73
N LEU A 50 36.21 -26.64 9.26
CA LEU A 50 35.19 -27.17 8.35
C LEU A 50 35.36 -26.64 6.93
N ARG A 51 35.49 -25.31 6.80
CA ARG A 51 35.60 -24.65 5.50
C ARG A 51 36.14 -23.23 5.62
N HIS A 52 36.87 -22.82 4.60
CA HIS A 52 37.23 -21.42 4.38
C HIS A 52 36.09 -20.66 3.77
N ARG A 53 35.90 -19.39 4.16
CA ARG A 53 34.88 -18.52 3.64
C ARG A 53 35.44 -17.15 3.34
N SER A 54 34.97 -16.56 2.23
CA SER A 54 35.14 -15.15 1.89
C SER A 54 33.75 -14.50 1.78
N ILE A 55 33.57 -13.37 2.45
CA ILE A 55 32.35 -12.60 2.44
C ILE A 55 32.64 -11.14 2.11
N ARG A 56 31.61 -10.43 1.63
CA ARG A 56 31.70 -8.98 1.38
C ARG A 56 31.44 -8.20 2.66
N GLY A 57 32.29 -7.22 2.95
CA GLY A 57 32.12 -6.20 3.98
C GLY A 57 31.66 -4.86 3.41
N GLU A 58 31.46 -3.88 4.28
CA GLU A 58 31.20 -2.49 3.88
C GLU A 58 32.43 -1.88 3.17
N PRO A 59 32.21 -1.01 2.17
CA PRO A 59 33.28 -0.20 1.59
C PRO A 59 34.09 0.54 2.64
N LEU A 60 35.37 0.69 2.41
CA LEU A 60 36.31 1.32 3.34
C LEU A 60 37.20 2.35 2.60
N GLY A 61 36.97 3.61 2.85
CA GLY A 61 37.67 4.68 2.15
C GLY A 61 37.51 4.57 0.64
N CYS A 62 38.61 4.51 -0.11
CA CYS A 62 38.60 4.33 -1.56
C CYS A 62 38.30 2.88 -2.00
N CYS A 63 38.40 1.90 -1.09
CA CYS A 63 38.16 0.50 -1.39
C CYS A 63 36.66 0.19 -1.44
N ARG A 64 36.09 0.15 -2.63
CA ARG A 64 34.67 -0.19 -2.84
C ARG A 64 34.38 -1.68 -2.61
N GLU A 65 35.38 -2.53 -2.71
CA GLU A 65 35.25 -3.98 -2.55
C GLU A 65 36.06 -4.44 -1.36
N VAL A 66 35.41 -4.62 -0.21
CA VAL A 66 36.00 -5.18 0.99
C VAL A 66 35.64 -6.65 1.11
N ARG A 67 36.63 -7.51 1.29
CA ARG A 67 36.48 -8.95 1.54
C ARG A 67 37.00 -9.30 2.92
N MET A 68 36.27 -10.15 3.61
CA MET A 68 36.70 -10.75 4.89
C MET A 68 36.79 -12.27 4.73
N GLU A 69 37.97 -12.82 4.97
CA GLU A 69 38.28 -14.23 4.81
C GLU A 69 38.54 -14.85 6.17
N PHE A 70 37.92 -16.00 6.45
CA PHE A 70 38.04 -16.72 7.72
C PHE A 70 37.65 -18.17 7.56
N THR A 71 38.13 -19.01 8.50
CA THR A 71 37.75 -20.41 8.60
C THR A 71 36.59 -20.57 9.57
N VAL A 72 35.59 -21.33 9.18
CA VAL A 72 34.45 -21.73 10.02
C VAL A 72 34.76 -23.11 10.60
N HIS A 73 34.49 -23.29 11.90
CA HIS A 73 34.76 -24.52 12.60
C HIS A 73 33.47 -25.27 12.98
N ARG A 74 33.57 -26.59 13.05
CA ARG A 74 32.66 -27.45 13.77
C ARG A 74 33.15 -27.58 15.20
N LEU A 75 32.25 -27.36 16.17
CA LEU A 75 32.57 -27.39 17.59
C LEU A 75 31.95 -28.63 18.25
N TYR A 76 32.73 -29.35 19.01
CA TYR A 76 32.28 -30.36 19.97
C TYR A 76 32.49 -29.81 21.38
N CYS A 77 31.48 -29.83 22.23
CA CYS A 77 31.54 -29.33 23.59
C CYS A 77 31.56 -30.49 24.58
N HIS A 78 32.59 -30.56 25.43
CA HIS A 78 32.71 -31.61 26.45
C HIS A 78 31.67 -31.42 27.58
N ASN A 79 31.26 -30.18 27.88
CA ASN A 79 30.32 -29.91 28.95
C ASN A 79 28.86 -30.29 28.60
N CYS A 80 28.36 -30.00 27.41
CA CYS A 80 26.98 -30.30 27.02
C CYS A 80 26.85 -31.35 25.92
N LEU A 81 27.96 -31.98 25.52
CA LEU A 81 28.10 -33.04 24.52
C LEU A 81 27.51 -32.67 23.13
N ALA A 82 27.26 -31.38 22.90
CA ALA A 82 26.64 -30.90 21.67
C ALA A 82 27.67 -30.71 20.56
N ARG A 83 27.30 -31.14 19.35
CA ARG A 83 28.01 -30.81 18.11
C ARG A 83 27.34 -29.66 17.43
N ASN A 84 28.01 -28.50 17.31
CA ASN A 84 27.46 -27.27 16.76
C ASN A 84 28.36 -26.71 15.65
N LEU A 85 27.73 -25.92 14.77
CA LEU A 85 28.50 -25.04 13.90
C LEU A 85 28.87 -23.76 14.66
N GLU A 86 30.08 -23.28 14.46
CA GLU A 86 30.56 -22.04 15.03
C GLU A 86 29.64 -20.86 14.65
N HIS A 87 29.27 -20.07 15.66
CA HIS A 87 28.51 -18.83 15.44
C HIS A 87 29.44 -17.68 15.04
N ILE A 88 29.20 -17.06 13.88
CA ILE A 88 29.97 -15.93 13.37
C ILE A 88 29.15 -14.62 13.64
N PRO A 89 29.59 -13.77 14.60
CA PRO A 89 28.79 -12.63 15.09
C PRO A 89 28.44 -11.59 14.03
N PHE A 90 29.30 -11.38 13.04
CA PHE A 90 29.12 -10.40 11.96
C PHE A 90 28.38 -10.95 10.74
N LEU A 91 27.79 -12.14 10.81
CA LEU A 91 26.89 -12.70 9.81
C LEU A 91 25.45 -12.73 10.32
N SER A 92 24.49 -12.41 9.47
CA SER A 92 23.04 -12.48 9.78
C SER A 92 22.55 -13.94 9.87
N HIS A 93 23.17 -14.83 9.12
CA HIS A 93 22.91 -16.28 9.15
C HIS A 93 24.13 -17.07 8.62
N PRO A 94 24.23 -18.38 8.90
CA PRO A 94 25.43 -19.18 8.56
C PRO A 94 25.80 -19.22 7.08
N LYS A 95 24.84 -18.97 6.17
CA LYS A 95 25.06 -18.95 4.72
C LYS A 95 25.17 -17.54 4.14
N ALA A 96 25.17 -16.48 4.96
CA ALA A 96 25.27 -15.09 4.48
C ALA A 96 26.58 -14.87 3.72
N ARG A 97 26.50 -14.18 2.58
CA ARG A 97 27.65 -13.83 1.72
C ARG A 97 28.12 -12.40 1.90
N ILE A 98 27.41 -11.62 2.69
CA ILE A 98 27.72 -10.25 3.06
C ILE A 98 27.67 -10.11 4.58
N SER A 99 28.36 -9.12 5.13
CA SER A 99 28.34 -8.84 6.57
C SER A 99 27.01 -8.23 7.01
N LYS A 100 26.67 -8.36 8.29
CA LYS A 100 25.51 -7.67 8.89
C LYS A 100 25.57 -6.14 8.74
N SER A 101 26.77 -5.58 8.77
CA SER A 101 27.00 -4.16 8.59
C SER A 101 26.55 -3.76 7.18
N LEU A 102 27.09 -4.40 6.15
CA LEU A 102 26.72 -4.14 4.76
C LEU A 102 25.22 -4.42 4.48
N GLU A 103 24.63 -5.48 5.10
CA GLU A 103 23.19 -5.71 5.00
C GLU A 103 22.39 -4.50 5.50
N ARG A 104 22.80 -3.90 6.63
CA ARG A 104 22.14 -2.73 7.20
C ARG A 104 22.25 -1.52 6.28
N THR A 105 23.44 -1.20 5.85
CA THR A 105 23.70 -0.07 4.94
C THR A 105 22.90 -0.20 3.64
N ILE A 106 22.83 -1.40 3.05
CA ILE A 106 22.00 -1.66 1.89
C ILE A 106 20.52 -1.38 2.19
N LEU A 107 19.99 -1.87 3.31
CA LEU A 107 18.59 -1.68 3.68
C LEU A 107 18.26 -0.20 3.96
N GLU A 108 19.16 0.55 4.58
CA GLU A 108 19.04 1.99 4.81
C GLU A 108 19.02 2.74 3.46
N MET A 109 19.96 2.45 2.57
CA MET A 109 20.00 3.08 1.24
C MET A 109 18.77 2.76 0.37
N ARG A 110 18.08 1.63 0.61
CA ARG A 110 16.85 1.29 -0.12
C ARG A 110 15.68 2.24 0.10
N HIS A 111 15.76 3.12 1.08
CA HIS A 111 14.79 4.21 1.24
C HIS A 111 14.98 5.32 0.20
N TYR A 112 16.17 5.49 -0.36
CA TYR A 112 16.56 6.62 -1.21
C TYR A 112 16.96 6.24 -2.63
N ALA A 113 17.45 5.01 -2.85
CA ALA A 113 18.00 4.56 -4.12
C ALA A 113 17.31 3.31 -4.66
N SER A 114 17.33 3.12 -5.97
CA SER A 114 16.79 1.91 -6.61
C SER A 114 17.62 0.67 -6.29
N VAL A 115 17.04 -0.54 -6.47
CA VAL A 115 17.80 -1.80 -6.35
C VAL A 115 18.98 -1.82 -7.32
N GLN A 116 18.79 -1.26 -8.53
CA GLN A 116 19.81 -1.21 -9.57
C GLN A 116 21.00 -0.31 -9.19
N ASP A 117 20.72 0.87 -8.63
CA ASP A 117 21.76 1.81 -8.23
C ASP A 117 22.61 1.25 -7.09
N ILE A 118 21.96 0.64 -6.09
CA ILE A 118 22.63 -0.03 -4.97
C ILE A 118 23.44 -1.21 -5.46
N ALA A 119 22.89 -2.04 -6.37
CA ALA A 119 23.63 -3.17 -6.94
C ALA A 119 24.89 -2.70 -7.68
N LYS A 120 24.81 -1.63 -8.46
CA LYS A 120 25.97 -1.00 -9.12
C LYS A 120 26.97 -0.43 -8.10
N HIS A 121 26.46 0.34 -7.10
CA HIS A 121 27.30 0.98 -6.09
C HIS A 121 28.16 -0.02 -5.32
N PHE A 122 27.53 -1.11 -4.81
CA PHE A 122 28.24 -2.15 -4.06
C PHE A 122 28.84 -3.27 -4.92
N ARG A 123 28.70 -3.20 -6.26
CA ARG A 123 29.12 -4.28 -7.17
C ARG A 123 28.56 -5.65 -6.76
N LEU A 124 27.26 -5.65 -6.41
CA LEU A 124 26.50 -6.84 -6.04
C LEU A 124 25.44 -7.16 -7.13
N ARG A 125 25.01 -8.42 -7.14
CA ARG A 125 23.93 -8.81 -8.07
C ARG A 125 22.60 -8.17 -7.64
N TRP A 126 21.86 -7.61 -8.60
CA TRP A 126 20.53 -7.03 -8.41
C TRP A 126 19.59 -7.96 -7.61
N HIS A 127 19.58 -9.25 -7.98
CA HIS A 127 18.77 -10.25 -7.30
C HIS A 127 19.13 -10.41 -5.81
N ALA A 128 20.40 -10.30 -5.45
CA ALA A 128 20.85 -10.41 -4.06
C ALA A 128 20.31 -9.25 -3.20
N ILE A 129 20.33 -8.03 -3.72
CA ILE A 129 19.78 -6.84 -3.05
C ILE A 129 18.26 -6.98 -2.88
N LYS A 130 17.56 -7.37 -3.95
CA LYS A 130 16.09 -7.57 -3.91
C LYS A 130 15.70 -8.64 -2.86
N GLU A 131 16.35 -9.81 -2.87
CA GLU A 131 16.02 -10.89 -1.94
C GLU A 131 16.38 -10.52 -0.49
N LEU A 132 17.47 -9.77 -0.26
CA LEU A 132 17.79 -9.23 1.04
C LEU A 132 16.68 -8.34 1.58
N GLU A 133 16.24 -7.35 0.79
CA GLU A 133 15.15 -6.45 1.17
C GLU A 133 13.83 -7.22 1.35
N LYS A 134 13.48 -8.13 0.43
CA LYS A 134 12.27 -8.95 0.53
C LYS A 134 12.23 -9.76 1.82
N LYS A 135 13.34 -10.39 2.19
CA LYS A 135 13.47 -11.16 3.44
C LYS A 135 13.32 -10.25 4.67
N HIS A 136 13.92 -9.07 4.64
CA HIS A 136 13.81 -8.08 5.72
C HIS A 136 12.36 -7.63 5.90
N LEU A 137 11.69 -7.21 4.83
CA LEU A 137 10.29 -6.76 4.85
C LEU A 137 9.34 -7.88 5.28
N ARG A 138 9.54 -9.13 4.81
CA ARG A 138 8.76 -10.28 5.25
C ARG A 138 8.85 -10.50 6.76
N LYS A 139 10.05 -10.38 7.34
CA LYS A 139 10.25 -10.48 8.79
C LYS A 139 9.57 -9.30 9.52
N ARG A 140 9.73 -8.07 9.03
CA ARG A 140 9.18 -6.86 9.63
C ARG A 140 7.65 -6.90 9.67
N PHE A 141 7.00 -7.27 8.57
CA PHE A 141 5.55 -7.32 8.43
C PHE A 141 4.92 -8.69 8.69
N SER A 142 5.68 -9.64 9.27
CA SER A 142 5.14 -10.97 9.63
C SER A 142 4.04 -10.92 10.70
N ARG A 143 4.09 -9.92 11.59
CA ARG A 143 3.13 -9.72 12.68
C ARG A 143 2.69 -8.27 12.70
N ILE A 144 1.46 -8.02 12.24
CA ILE A 144 0.85 -6.70 12.29
C ILE A 144 0.02 -6.61 13.58
N GLN A 145 0.29 -5.57 14.38
CA GLN A 145 -0.49 -5.31 15.58
C GLN A 145 -1.85 -4.71 15.18
N THR A 146 -2.93 -5.38 15.55
CA THR A 146 -4.29 -4.96 15.15
C THR A 146 -5.21 -4.64 16.33
N ALA A 147 -4.79 -4.93 17.57
CA ALA A 147 -5.64 -4.78 18.76
C ALA A 147 -6.12 -3.34 19.02
N HIS A 148 -5.35 -2.34 18.58
CA HIS A 148 -5.67 -0.91 18.76
C HIS A 148 -6.57 -0.34 17.67
N ILE A 149 -6.75 -1.04 16.54
CA ILE A 149 -7.45 -0.52 15.37
C ILE A 149 -8.94 -0.34 15.67
N LYS A 150 -9.45 0.89 15.44
CA LYS A 150 -10.86 1.27 15.62
C LYS A 150 -11.54 1.60 14.31
N ALA A 151 -10.80 2.09 13.33
CA ALA A 151 -11.33 2.53 12.04
C ALA A 151 -10.44 2.04 10.89
N ILE A 152 -11.02 1.43 9.88
CA ILE A 152 -10.30 1.01 8.67
C ILE A 152 -10.92 1.57 7.41
N GLY A 153 -10.07 1.78 6.39
CA GLY A 153 -10.48 2.02 5.02
C GLY A 153 -10.23 0.78 4.17
N ILE A 154 -11.19 0.47 3.31
CA ILE A 154 -11.08 -0.58 2.29
C ILE A 154 -11.20 0.08 0.93
N ASP A 155 -10.26 -0.20 0.04
CA ASP A 155 -10.28 0.31 -1.32
C ASP A 155 -9.56 -0.63 -2.29
N GLU A 156 -9.85 -0.50 -3.57
CA GLU A 156 -9.24 -1.27 -4.65
C GLU A 156 -8.30 -0.40 -5.49
N ILE A 157 -7.19 -0.99 -5.88
CA ILE A 157 -6.30 -0.35 -6.83
C ILE A 157 -6.03 -1.25 -8.03
N HIS A 158 -6.16 -0.69 -9.23
CA HIS A 158 -5.73 -1.33 -10.46
C HIS A 158 -4.20 -1.20 -10.59
N VAL A 159 -3.50 -2.34 -10.73
CA VAL A 159 -2.02 -2.40 -10.67
C VAL A 159 -1.38 -2.92 -11.95
N GLY A 160 -2.11 -3.18 -13.02
CA GLY A 160 -1.54 -3.56 -14.32
C GLY A 160 -2.43 -4.47 -15.16
N ASN A 161 -1.88 -4.88 -16.31
CA ASN A 161 -2.55 -5.67 -17.34
C ASN A 161 -2.36 -7.19 -17.15
N GLY A 162 -2.43 -7.70 -15.93
CA GLY A 162 -2.39 -9.14 -15.64
C GLY A 162 -3.63 -9.89 -16.13
N LYS A 163 -3.68 -11.21 -15.93
CA LYS A 163 -4.89 -12.02 -16.15
C LYS A 163 -6.06 -11.48 -15.32
N ALA A 164 -7.28 -11.74 -15.75
CA ALA A 164 -8.48 -11.34 -14.98
C ALA A 164 -8.36 -11.83 -13.52
N GLY A 165 -8.48 -10.91 -12.56
CA GLY A 165 -8.23 -11.16 -11.13
C GLY A 165 -6.88 -10.63 -10.61
N ASP A 166 -5.81 -10.72 -11.40
CA ASP A 166 -4.47 -10.22 -11.01
C ASP A 166 -4.26 -8.72 -11.25
N GLN A 167 -5.23 -8.08 -11.91
CA GLN A 167 -5.16 -6.66 -12.25
C GLN A 167 -5.42 -5.72 -11.07
N TYR A 168 -5.99 -6.25 -9.99
CA TYR A 168 -6.38 -5.47 -8.82
C TYR A 168 -5.72 -5.97 -7.55
N LEU A 169 -5.55 -5.05 -6.60
CA LEU A 169 -5.27 -5.33 -5.19
C LEU A 169 -6.35 -4.67 -4.35
N THR A 170 -6.86 -5.39 -3.36
CA THR A 170 -7.70 -4.84 -2.29
C THR A 170 -6.83 -4.51 -1.10
N ILE A 171 -6.93 -3.27 -0.62
CA ILE A 171 -6.09 -2.73 0.44
C ILE A 171 -6.95 -2.38 1.64
N ILE A 172 -6.53 -2.83 2.81
CA ILE A 172 -7.12 -2.45 4.09
C ILE A 172 -6.07 -1.67 4.88
N ARG A 173 -6.42 -0.45 5.28
CA ARG A 173 -5.58 0.42 6.12
C ARG A 173 -6.28 0.79 7.41
N ASP A 174 -5.51 0.93 8.47
CA ASP A 174 -5.93 1.67 9.64
C ASP A 174 -5.95 3.17 9.31
N LEU A 175 -7.07 3.82 9.56
CA LEU A 175 -7.27 5.23 9.21
C LEU A 175 -6.65 6.19 10.24
N GLU A 176 -6.40 5.72 11.48
CA GLU A 176 -5.77 6.52 12.53
C GLU A 176 -4.24 6.57 12.31
N SER A 177 -3.58 5.42 12.19
CA SER A 177 -2.13 5.34 12.02
C SER A 177 -1.66 5.40 10.57
N GLY A 178 -2.54 5.16 9.61
CA GLY A 178 -2.20 5.02 8.20
C GLY A 178 -1.51 3.70 7.85
N ALA A 179 -1.30 2.81 8.79
CA ALA A 179 -0.64 1.52 8.57
C ALA A 179 -1.47 0.59 7.67
N VAL A 180 -0.79 -0.16 6.81
CA VAL A 180 -1.44 -1.19 6.00
C VAL A 180 -1.69 -2.43 6.85
N VAL A 181 -2.95 -2.87 6.93
CA VAL A 181 -3.39 -4.06 7.68
C VAL A 181 -3.37 -5.30 6.79
N HIS A 182 -3.84 -5.13 5.55
CA HIS A 182 -3.94 -6.25 4.59
C HIS A 182 -3.81 -5.77 3.14
N VAL A 183 -3.24 -6.64 2.31
CA VAL A 183 -3.19 -6.49 0.85
C VAL A 183 -3.60 -7.81 0.23
N GLY A 184 -4.83 -7.88 -0.27
CA GLY A 184 -5.41 -9.04 -0.95
C GLY A 184 -5.20 -9.00 -2.46
N ASP A 185 -5.17 -10.15 -3.12
CA ASP A 185 -5.16 -10.24 -4.58
C ASP A 185 -6.58 -10.15 -5.12
N GLY A 186 -6.75 -9.40 -6.21
CA GLY A 186 -8.03 -9.24 -6.88
C GLY A 186 -8.94 -8.23 -6.20
N LYS A 187 -10.22 -8.32 -6.54
CA LYS A 187 -11.35 -7.55 -6.00
C LYS A 187 -12.46 -8.49 -5.53
N GLY A 188 -13.21 -8.07 -4.52
CA GLY A 188 -14.29 -8.86 -3.96
C GLY A 188 -13.91 -9.61 -2.68
N VAL A 189 -14.79 -10.49 -2.22
CA VAL A 189 -14.73 -11.13 -0.88
C VAL A 189 -13.44 -11.93 -0.66
N ALA A 190 -13.03 -12.72 -1.64
CA ALA A 190 -11.83 -13.56 -1.53
C ALA A 190 -10.55 -12.74 -1.21
N ALA A 191 -10.48 -11.49 -1.66
CA ALA A 191 -9.36 -10.61 -1.35
C ALA A 191 -9.32 -10.18 0.13
N LEU A 192 -10.42 -10.34 0.89
CA LEU A 192 -10.55 -9.97 2.30
C LEU A 192 -10.29 -11.13 3.27
N ASP A 193 -10.31 -12.38 2.81
CA ASP A 193 -10.23 -13.57 3.69
C ASP A 193 -9.01 -13.55 4.62
N GLY A 194 -7.86 -13.13 4.10
CA GLY A 194 -6.64 -13.01 4.90
C GLY A 194 -6.68 -11.91 5.98
N ALA A 195 -7.64 -10.98 5.90
CA ALA A 195 -7.81 -9.90 6.88
C ALA A 195 -8.68 -10.31 8.07
N LEU A 196 -9.63 -11.25 7.89
CA LEU A 196 -10.63 -11.58 8.90
C LEU A 196 -10.03 -11.96 10.25
N LYS A 197 -9.06 -12.88 10.26
CA LYS A 197 -8.36 -13.31 11.49
C LYS A 197 -7.65 -12.18 12.22
N LYS A 198 -7.15 -11.20 11.47
CA LYS A 198 -6.47 -10.01 12.03
C LYS A 198 -7.47 -9.05 12.61
N LEU A 199 -8.54 -8.74 11.88
CA LEU A 199 -9.56 -7.77 12.26
C LEU A 199 -10.45 -8.26 13.42
N LYS A 200 -10.72 -9.56 13.54
CA LYS A 200 -11.44 -10.13 14.72
C LYS A 200 -10.75 -9.86 16.06
N LYS A 201 -9.44 -9.59 16.05
CA LYS A 201 -8.66 -9.22 17.25
C LYS A 201 -8.63 -7.73 17.52
N SER A 202 -9.22 -6.92 16.66
CA SER A 202 -9.22 -5.46 16.77
C SER A 202 -10.42 -4.92 17.54
N LYS A 203 -10.36 -3.64 17.90
CA LYS A 203 -11.48 -2.88 18.49
C LYS A 203 -12.28 -2.14 17.40
N LEU A 204 -12.45 -2.76 16.23
CA LEU A 204 -13.07 -2.15 15.08
C LEU A 204 -14.47 -1.62 15.34
N ARG A 205 -14.71 -0.37 14.99
CA ARG A 205 -16.00 0.35 15.16
C ARG A 205 -16.52 0.91 13.84
N VAL A 206 -15.60 1.30 12.94
CA VAL A 206 -15.95 1.99 11.71
C VAL A 206 -15.16 1.43 10.54
N VAL A 207 -15.84 1.25 9.41
CA VAL A 207 -15.25 0.88 8.11
C VAL A 207 -15.66 1.91 7.08
N THR A 208 -14.68 2.52 6.42
CA THR A 208 -14.93 3.32 5.22
C THR A 208 -14.66 2.47 3.98
N MET A 209 -15.52 2.58 2.99
CA MET A 209 -15.37 1.85 1.73
C MET A 209 -16.19 2.52 0.62
N ASP A 210 -16.01 2.03 -0.61
CA ASP A 210 -16.94 2.31 -1.69
C ASP A 210 -18.29 1.57 -1.48
N MET A 211 -19.24 1.81 -2.37
CA MET A 211 -20.58 1.21 -2.29
C MET A 211 -20.64 -0.20 -2.89
N ALA A 212 -19.52 -0.94 -2.99
CA ALA A 212 -19.51 -2.30 -3.52
C ALA A 212 -20.27 -3.28 -2.62
N ASN A 213 -21.27 -3.96 -3.19
CA ASN A 213 -22.14 -4.87 -2.43
C ASN A 213 -21.36 -6.02 -1.77
N ALA A 214 -20.32 -6.54 -2.44
CA ALA A 214 -19.52 -7.64 -1.91
C ALA A 214 -18.85 -7.31 -0.58
N TYR A 215 -18.26 -6.12 -0.46
CA TYR A 215 -17.61 -5.67 0.79
C TYR A 215 -18.64 -5.34 1.87
N TYR A 216 -19.74 -4.72 1.47
CA TYR A 216 -20.85 -4.41 2.37
C TYR A 216 -21.37 -5.69 3.05
N SER A 217 -21.71 -6.71 2.25
CA SER A 217 -22.22 -7.98 2.77
C SER A 217 -21.20 -8.69 3.66
N TRP A 218 -19.93 -8.69 3.27
CA TRP A 218 -18.86 -9.29 4.05
C TRP A 218 -18.67 -8.61 5.42
N ILE A 219 -18.71 -7.27 5.48
CA ILE A 219 -18.63 -6.53 6.75
C ILE A 219 -19.87 -6.78 7.60
N ALA A 220 -21.06 -6.73 7.01
CA ALA A 220 -22.31 -6.96 7.75
C ALA A 220 -22.37 -8.37 8.37
N GLU A 221 -21.88 -9.38 7.66
CA GLU A 221 -21.82 -10.77 8.12
C GLU A 221 -20.80 -10.97 9.25
N HIS A 222 -19.57 -10.45 9.09
CA HIS A 222 -18.47 -10.76 9.99
C HIS A 222 -18.30 -9.77 11.14
N PHE A 223 -18.85 -8.55 10.99
CA PHE A 223 -18.74 -7.44 11.94
C PHE A 223 -20.07 -6.67 12.12
N PRO A 224 -21.15 -7.32 12.58
CA PRO A 224 -22.50 -6.74 12.59
C PRO A 224 -22.65 -5.48 13.47
N LYS A 225 -21.71 -5.23 14.38
CA LYS A 225 -21.72 -4.05 15.29
C LYS A 225 -20.90 -2.87 14.75
N VAL A 226 -20.31 -3.04 13.56
CA VAL A 226 -19.42 -2.01 12.96
C VAL A 226 -20.26 -1.10 12.09
N SER A 227 -20.06 0.21 12.24
CA SER A 227 -20.67 1.22 11.37
C SER A 227 -19.95 1.29 10.04
N ILE A 228 -20.71 1.21 8.94
CA ILE A 228 -20.20 1.40 7.59
C ILE A 228 -20.39 2.86 7.20
N VAL A 229 -19.35 3.47 6.63
CA VAL A 229 -19.37 4.84 6.08
C VAL A 229 -19.03 4.76 4.61
N PHE A 230 -19.99 5.09 3.75
CA PHE A 230 -19.70 5.23 2.33
C PHE A 230 -19.09 6.59 2.04
N ASP A 231 -18.02 6.58 1.25
CA ASP A 231 -17.37 7.80 0.84
C ASP A 231 -18.27 8.61 -0.09
N HIS A 232 -18.49 9.88 0.28
CA HIS A 232 -19.29 10.83 -0.48
C HIS A 232 -18.81 10.99 -1.92
N PHE A 233 -17.50 10.92 -2.15
CA PHE A 233 -16.91 10.99 -3.48
C PHE A 233 -17.48 9.90 -4.41
N HIS A 234 -17.62 8.66 -3.90
CA HIS A 234 -18.16 7.53 -4.66
C HIS A 234 -19.66 7.69 -4.95
N VAL A 235 -20.42 8.31 -4.04
CA VAL A 235 -21.84 8.64 -4.28
C VAL A 235 -21.97 9.65 -5.43
N ILE A 236 -21.16 10.71 -5.39
CA ILE A 236 -21.15 11.74 -6.46
C ILE A 236 -20.63 11.16 -7.79
N LYS A 237 -19.60 10.31 -7.74
CA LYS A 237 -19.09 9.61 -8.93
C LYS A 237 -20.17 8.74 -9.57
N LEU A 238 -20.90 7.96 -8.78
CA LEU A 238 -22.01 7.15 -9.29
C LEU A 238 -23.08 8.02 -9.96
N MET A 239 -23.42 9.18 -9.37
CA MET A 239 -24.35 10.13 -9.97
C MET A 239 -23.83 10.69 -11.30
N ASN A 240 -22.53 11.01 -11.38
CA ASN A 240 -21.87 11.44 -12.60
C ASN A 240 -21.91 10.35 -13.70
N ASP A 241 -21.72 9.09 -13.33
CA ASP A 241 -21.86 7.96 -14.27
C ASP A 241 -23.30 7.82 -14.77
N LYS A 242 -24.30 7.99 -13.90
CA LYS A 242 -25.72 8.03 -14.32
C LYS A 242 -26.01 9.18 -15.28
N LEU A 243 -25.50 10.36 -14.99
CA LEU A 243 -25.62 11.54 -15.86
C LEU A 243 -24.98 11.29 -17.24
N ASP A 244 -23.80 10.65 -17.30
CA ASP A 244 -23.17 10.30 -18.58
C ASP A 244 -23.99 9.22 -19.33
N HIS A 245 -24.68 8.32 -18.64
CA HIS A 245 -25.61 7.38 -19.27
C HIS A 245 -26.82 8.10 -19.87
N VAL A 246 -27.45 9.04 -19.15
CA VAL A 246 -28.53 9.89 -19.70
C VAL A 246 -28.03 10.60 -20.95
N ARG A 247 -26.87 11.25 -20.88
CA ARG A 247 -26.29 11.96 -22.04
C ARG A 247 -26.16 11.04 -23.26
N ARG A 248 -25.61 9.83 -23.09
CA ARG A 248 -25.44 8.85 -24.18
C ARG A 248 -26.80 8.41 -24.74
N ARG A 249 -27.78 8.14 -23.88
CA ARG A 249 -29.14 7.75 -24.26
C ARG A 249 -29.84 8.84 -25.06
N VAL A 250 -29.72 10.07 -24.61
CA VAL A 250 -30.29 11.24 -25.30
C VAL A 250 -29.62 11.43 -26.66
N MET A 251 -28.26 11.40 -26.70
CA MET A 251 -27.52 11.53 -27.97
C MET A 251 -27.86 10.44 -29.01
N ALA A 252 -28.12 9.21 -28.56
CA ALA A 252 -28.46 8.11 -29.47
C ALA A 252 -29.79 8.33 -30.23
N LYS A 253 -30.67 9.22 -29.75
CA LYS A 253 -31.99 9.57 -30.36
C LYS A 253 -31.91 10.80 -31.24
N MET A 254 -30.74 11.44 -31.37
CA MET A 254 -30.54 12.70 -32.07
C MET A 254 -30.03 12.51 -33.50
N ASP A 255 -30.31 13.51 -34.35
CA ASP A 255 -29.67 13.64 -35.65
C ASP A 255 -28.20 14.11 -35.54
N SER A 256 -27.46 14.04 -36.65
CA SER A 256 -26.01 14.36 -36.69
C SER A 256 -25.70 15.82 -36.33
N ALA A 257 -26.64 16.77 -36.56
CA ALA A 257 -26.44 18.19 -36.26
C ALA A 257 -26.57 18.42 -34.74
N GLN A 258 -27.61 17.84 -34.12
CA GLN A 258 -27.83 17.87 -32.68
C GLN A 258 -26.73 17.16 -31.90
N GLN A 259 -26.25 16.00 -32.37
CA GLN A 259 -25.11 15.28 -31.78
C GLN A 259 -23.84 16.13 -31.73
N LYS A 260 -23.58 16.94 -32.79
CA LYS A 260 -22.44 17.87 -32.83
C LYS A 260 -22.52 18.93 -31.73
N GLN A 261 -23.71 19.43 -31.41
CA GLN A 261 -23.91 20.42 -30.32
C GLN A 261 -23.59 19.85 -28.95
N LEU A 262 -23.89 18.56 -28.68
CA LEU A 262 -23.59 17.87 -27.42
C LEU A 262 -22.19 17.27 -27.36
N LYS A 263 -21.50 17.15 -28.51
CA LYS A 263 -20.14 16.63 -28.59
C LYS A 263 -19.21 17.61 -27.89
N GLY A 264 -18.42 17.08 -26.94
CA GLY A 264 -17.49 17.88 -26.13
C GLY A 264 -18.09 18.41 -24.81
N LEU A 265 -19.40 18.42 -24.64
CA LEU A 265 -20.06 18.90 -23.42
C LEU A 265 -19.99 17.92 -22.25
N ARG A 266 -19.45 16.69 -22.43
CA ARG A 266 -19.31 15.72 -21.34
C ARG A 266 -18.67 16.34 -20.10
N PHE A 267 -17.58 17.06 -20.27
CA PHE A 267 -16.86 17.69 -19.16
C PHE A 267 -17.63 18.88 -18.54
N VAL A 268 -18.51 19.52 -19.29
CA VAL A 268 -19.41 20.56 -18.77
C VAL A 268 -20.41 19.93 -17.79
N PHE A 269 -21.02 18.81 -18.15
CA PHE A 269 -21.97 18.09 -17.27
C PHE A 269 -21.33 17.53 -16.01
N LEU A 270 -20.04 17.13 -16.07
CA LEU A 270 -19.33 16.59 -14.93
C LEU A 270 -18.80 17.65 -13.96
N LYS A 271 -18.64 18.91 -14.41
CA LYS A 271 -18.24 20.02 -13.54
C LYS A 271 -19.39 20.46 -12.64
N ASN A 272 -19.03 21.06 -11.51
CA ASN A 272 -19.99 21.71 -10.64
C ASN A 272 -20.46 23.05 -11.24
N ASN A 273 -21.64 23.49 -10.88
CA ASN A 273 -22.21 24.71 -11.47
C ASN A 273 -21.36 25.96 -11.19
N GLU A 274 -20.75 26.07 -10.01
CA GLU A 274 -19.84 27.16 -9.64
C GLU A 274 -18.54 27.19 -10.47
N ASP A 275 -18.07 26.04 -10.92
CA ASP A 275 -16.82 25.90 -11.68
C ASP A 275 -17.02 26.06 -13.19
N LEU A 276 -18.26 26.33 -13.64
CA LEU A 276 -18.60 26.49 -15.04
C LEU A 276 -18.38 27.94 -15.50
N PRO A 277 -17.76 28.12 -16.68
CA PRO A 277 -17.72 29.43 -17.31
C PRO A 277 -19.13 29.86 -17.77
N GLU A 278 -19.35 31.15 -17.88
CA GLU A 278 -20.69 31.72 -18.19
C GLU A 278 -21.29 31.21 -19.51
N ASN A 279 -20.47 30.97 -20.52
CA ASN A 279 -20.96 30.39 -21.80
C ASN A 279 -21.50 28.95 -21.56
N ALA A 280 -20.86 28.14 -20.71
CA ALA A 280 -21.35 26.79 -20.40
C ALA A 280 -22.63 26.82 -19.56
N LYS A 281 -22.76 27.75 -18.61
CA LYS A 281 -24.01 27.95 -17.85
C LYS A 281 -25.16 28.32 -18.78
N ARG A 282 -24.93 29.20 -19.77
CA ARG A 282 -25.91 29.57 -20.76
C ARG A 282 -26.34 28.37 -21.63
N ILE A 283 -25.40 27.54 -22.06
CA ILE A 283 -25.70 26.31 -22.80
C ILE A 283 -26.59 25.40 -21.95
N LEU A 284 -26.23 25.14 -20.68
CA LEU A 284 -27.05 24.31 -19.79
C LEU A 284 -28.46 24.88 -19.54
N LYS A 285 -28.59 26.20 -19.47
CA LYS A 285 -29.90 26.84 -19.31
C LYS A 285 -30.80 26.64 -20.54
N ASN A 286 -30.22 26.76 -21.73
CA ASN A 286 -30.95 26.55 -22.99
C ASN A 286 -31.34 25.09 -23.22
N MET A 287 -30.51 24.15 -22.74
CA MET A 287 -30.74 22.70 -22.85
C MET A 287 -31.99 22.21 -22.11
N ARG A 288 -32.49 22.93 -21.12
CA ARG A 288 -33.69 22.53 -20.40
C ARG A 288 -34.96 22.52 -21.29
N GLY A 289 -34.96 23.29 -22.37
CA GLY A 289 -36.06 23.28 -23.33
C GLY A 289 -35.94 22.13 -24.35
N ASP A 290 -34.72 21.89 -24.83
CA ASP A 290 -34.49 20.98 -25.95
C ASP A 290 -34.21 19.54 -25.50
N PHE A 291 -33.65 19.36 -24.28
CA PHE A 291 -33.18 18.07 -23.73
C PHE A 291 -33.53 17.93 -22.25
N GLN A 292 -34.83 17.88 -21.95
CA GLN A 292 -35.36 17.89 -20.59
C GLN A 292 -34.71 16.82 -19.68
N ASP A 293 -34.64 15.56 -20.14
CA ASP A 293 -34.00 14.44 -19.35
C ASP A 293 -32.59 14.78 -18.89
N LEU A 294 -31.79 15.42 -19.76
CA LEU A 294 -30.41 15.76 -19.48
C LEU A 294 -30.31 16.96 -18.52
N GLY A 295 -31.19 17.93 -18.70
CA GLY A 295 -31.32 19.08 -17.79
C GLY A 295 -31.73 18.65 -16.38
N ASP A 296 -32.71 17.77 -16.30
CA ASP A 296 -33.16 17.19 -15.03
C ASP A 296 -32.05 16.39 -14.34
N ALA A 297 -31.35 15.49 -15.06
CA ALA A 297 -30.25 14.73 -14.51
C ALA A 297 -29.11 15.61 -13.97
N TYR A 298 -28.81 16.73 -14.66
CA TYR A 298 -27.80 17.68 -14.15
C TYR A 298 -28.31 18.42 -12.89
N MET A 299 -29.55 18.80 -12.82
CA MET A 299 -30.15 19.43 -11.62
C MET A 299 -30.12 18.48 -10.43
N PHE A 300 -30.46 17.20 -10.64
CA PHE A 300 -30.45 16.19 -9.62
C PHE A 300 -29.01 15.93 -9.13
N LYS A 301 -27.99 15.96 -10.00
CA LYS A 301 -26.57 15.90 -9.62
C LYS A 301 -26.21 17.06 -8.67
N GLU A 302 -26.55 18.29 -9.04
CA GLU A 302 -26.28 19.48 -8.22
C GLU A 302 -27.05 19.46 -6.90
N ALA A 303 -28.33 19.05 -6.92
CA ALA A 303 -29.13 18.88 -5.70
C ALA A 303 -28.50 17.83 -4.74
N LEU A 304 -28.03 16.70 -5.27
CA LEU A 304 -27.35 15.67 -4.49
C LEU A 304 -26.07 16.23 -3.84
N ARG A 305 -25.27 16.97 -4.59
CA ARG A 305 -24.06 17.63 -4.09
C ARG A 305 -24.38 18.66 -3.01
N CYS A 306 -25.44 19.44 -3.17
CA CYS A 306 -25.93 20.40 -2.18
C CYS A 306 -26.27 19.75 -0.84
N ILE A 307 -26.75 18.49 -0.80
CA ILE A 307 -27.01 17.78 0.45
C ILE A 307 -25.72 17.67 1.27
N TYR A 308 -24.62 17.26 0.65
CA TYR A 308 -23.31 17.13 1.33
C TYR A 308 -22.76 18.46 1.84
N VAL A 309 -23.04 19.57 1.13
CA VAL A 309 -22.57 20.90 1.52
C VAL A 309 -23.43 21.50 2.65
N ARG A 310 -24.76 21.35 2.59
CA ARG A 310 -25.71 22.07 3.46
C ARG A 310 -26.14 21.29 4.68
N ALA A 311 -26.21 19.96 4.63
CA ALA A 311 -26.61 19.16 5.78
C ALA A 311 -25.57 19.25 6.90
N LYS A 312 -26.01 19.59 8.11
CA LYS A 312 -25.12 19.71 9.29
C LYS A 312 -25.09 18.44 10.14
N THR A 313 -26.14 17.62 10.06
CA THR A 313 -26.29 16.40 10.86
C THR A 313 -26.77 15.24 10.00
N SER A 314 -26.59 14.00 10.47
CA SER A 314 -27.10 12.79 9.82
C SER A 314 -28.64 12.82 9.68
N TYR A 315 -29.34 13.43 10.64
CA TYR A 315 -30.79 13.59 10.59
C TYR A 315 -31.22 14.50 9.42
N HIS A 316 -30.62 15.69 9.29
CA HIS A 316 -30.90 16.60 8.19
C HIS A 316 -30.54 16.00 6.82
N ALA A 317 -29.40 15.27 6.77
CA ALA A 317 -29.01 14.56 5.55
C ALA A 317 -30.03 13.49 5.17
N ARG A 318 -30.50 12.68 6.14
CA ARG A 318 -31.50 11.63 5.90
C ARG A 318 -32.78 12.20 5.31
N ILE A 319 -33.33 13.27 5.87
CA ILE A 319 -34.53 13.95 5.34
C ILE A 319 -34.29 14.44 3.91
N ALA A 320 -33.12 15.08 3.67
CA ALA A 320 -32.79 15.62 2.35
C ALA A 320 -32.65 14.50 1.31
N PHE A 321 -32.02 13.37 1.65
CA PHE A 321 -31.90 12.22 0.76
C PHE A 321 -33.27 11.57 0.47
N HIS A 322 -34.12 11.42 1.48
CA HIS A 322 -35.49 10.92 1.26
C HIS A 322 -36.28 11.80 0.27
N ARG A 323 -36.20 13.14 0.44
CA ARG A 323 -36.82 14.08 -0.47
C ARG A 323 -36.24 13.99 -1.88
N TRP A 324 -34.92 13.93 -1.98
CA TRP A 324 -34.21 13.77 -3.26
C TRP A 324 -34.65 12.48 -3.96
N CYS A 325 -34.71 11.37 -3.27
CA CYS A 325 -35.14 10.08 -3.82
C CYS A 325 -36.57 10.12 -4.30
N LYS A 326 -37.49 10.71 -3.50
CA LYS A 326 -38.90 10.87 -3.90
C LYS A 326 -39.04 11.64 -5.21
N LEU A 327 -38.40 12.79 -5.30
CA LEU A 327 -38.42 13.62 -6.52
C LEU A 327 -37.77 12.90 -7.71
N ALA A 328 -36.68 12.14 -7.51
CA ALA A 328 -36.03 11.39 -8.58
C ALA A 328 -36.91 10.24 -9.11
N GLU A 329 -37.72 9.63 -8.26
CA GLU A 329 -38.67 8.56 -8.61
C GLU A 329 -39.88 9.11 -9.40
N GLU A 330 -40.25 10.36 -9.17
CA GLU A 330 -41.31 11.06 -9.89
C GLU A 330 -40.89 11.50 -11.30
N THR A 331 -39.59 11.52 -11.63
CA THR A 331 -39.09 11.83 -12.98
C THR A 331 -39.32 10.67 -13.95
N GLU A 332 -39.36 10.99 -15.28
CA GLU A 332 -39.40 9.96 -16.33
C GLU A 332 -37.99 9.45 -16.72
N VAL A 333 -36.93 9.83 -15.96
CA VAL A 333 -35.52 9.47 -16.25
C VAL A 333 -35.14 8.16 -15.53
N PRO A 334 -34.98 7.02 -16.24
CA PRO A 334 -34.76 5.72 -15.63
C PRO A 334 -33.48 5.67 -14.79
N GLU A 335 -32.44 6.40 -15.20
CA GLU A 335 -31.15 6.47 -14.52
C GLU A 335 -31.29 7.13 -13.14
N LEU A 336 -32.16 8.14 -12.99
CA LEU A 336 -32.47 8.80 -11.71
C LEU A 336 -33.25 7.87 -10.78
N LYS A 337 -34.25 7.15 -11.30
CA LYS A 337 -34.98 6.11 -10.53
C LYS A 337 -34.02 5.04 -10.01
N THR A 338 -33.06 4.61 -10.85
CA THR A 338 -32.05 3.63 -10.43
C THR A 338 -31.12 4.18 -9.34
N MET A 339 -30.72 5.46 -9.46
CA MET A 339 -29.90 6.12 -8.45
C MET A 339 -30.64 6.25 -7.11
N ALA A 340 -31.93 6.60 -7.15
CA ALA A 340 -32.77 6.70 -5.95
C ALA A 340 -32.86 5.37 -5.20
N ARG A 341 -33.09 4.25 -5.91
CA ARG A 341 -33.06 2.90 -5.29
C ARG A 341 -31.71 2.63 -4.63
N THR A 342 -30.61 2.88 -5.32
CA THR A 342 -29.26 2.68 -4.76
C THR A 342 -29.02 3.50 -3.50
N ILE A 343 -29.48 4.76 -3.48
CA ILE A 343 -29.38 5.63 -2.28
C ILE A 343 -30.24 5.08 -1.14
N ARG A 344 -31.48 4.65 -1.41
CA ARG A 344 -32.38 4.07 -0.38
C ARG A 344 -31.79 2.81 0.25
N ASP A 345 -31.28 1.90 -0.58
CA ASP A 345 -30.71 0.63 -0.14
C ASP A 345 -29.46 0.81 0.75
N LYS A 346 -28.75 1.94 0.57
CA LYS A 346 -27.48 2.22 1.24
C LYS A 346 -27.52 3.45 2.15
N LEU A 347 -28.73 3.94 2.45
CA LEU A 347 -28.95 5.21 3.12
C LEU A 347 -28.21 5.31 4.47
N ASP A 348 -28.22 4.25 5.26
CA ASP A 348 -27.58 4.25 6.58
C ASP A 348 -26.06 4.46 6.48
N GLY A 349 -25.40 3.80 5.56
CA GLY A 349 -23.97 3.99 5.31
C GLY A 349 -23.64 5.35 4.69
N ILE A 350 -24.54 5.90 3.87
CA ILE A 350 -24.40 7.25 3.29
C ILE A 350 -24.51 8.31 4.38
N VAL A 351 -25.53 8.25 5.24
CA VAL A 351 -25.76 9.26 6.30
C VAL A 351 -24.77 9.12 7.47
N SER A 352 -24.14 7.96 7.63
CA SER A 352 -23.06 7.74 8.60
C SER A 352 -21.87 8.68 8.37
N TYR A 353 -21.68 9.23 7.17
CA TYR A 353 -20.70 10.28 6.88
C TYR A 353 -20.81 11.48 7.84
N TRP A 354 -22.02 11.92 8.20
CA TRP A 354 -22.21 13.03 9.13
C TRP A 354 -22.00 12.66 10.60
N THR A 355 -22.21 11.40 10.94
CA THR A 355 -21.92 10.87 12.29
C THR A 355 -20.42 10.75 12.51
N PHE A 356 -19.69 10.35 11.48
CA PHE A 356 -18.25 10.07 11.54
C PHE A 356 -17.43 11.05 10.68
N ARG A 357 -17.73 12.35 10.74
CA ARG A 357 -17.13 13.41 9.90
C ARG A 357 -15.59 13.43 9.87
N HIS A 358 -14.94 12.91 10.87
CA HIS A 358 -13.48 12.84 10.93
C HIS A 358 -12.92 11.65 10.15
N ILE A 359 -13.78 10.75 9.69
CA ILE A 359 -13.39 9.51 9.04
C ILE A 359 -13.91 9.54 7.61
N SER A 360 -13.01 9.69 6.65
CA SER A 360 -13.29 9.64 5.21
C SER A 360 -12.39 8.63 4.51
N ASN A 361 -12.70 8.29 3.28
CA ASN A 361 -11.84 7.42 2.45
C ASN A 361 -10.73 8.21 1.72
N ALA A 362 -10.66 9.54 1.87
CA ALA A 362 -9.62 10.37 1.27
C ALA A 362 -8.18 9.91 1.56
N PRO A 363 -7.83 9.42 2.79
CA PRO A 363 -6.52 8.83 3.03
C PRO A 363 -6.22 7.60 2.17
N MET A 364 -7.24 6.85 1.74
CA MET A 364 -7.08 5.70 0.84
C MET A 364 -6.75 6.15 -0.58
N GLU A 365 -7.44 7.19 -1.09
CA GLU A 365 -7.16 7.75 -2.42
C GLU A 365 -5.73 8.30 -2.51
N GLY A 366 -5.30 9.09 -1.51
CA GLY A 366 -3.92 9.56 -1.40
C GLY A 366 -2.92 8.41 -1.35
N PHE A 367 -3.24 7.33 -0.65
CA PHE A 367 -2.38 6.15 -0.58
C PHE A 367 -2.32 5.38 -1.91
N ASN A 368 -3.44 5.23 -2.61
CA ASN A 368 -3.47 4.64 -3.94
C ASN A 368 -2.60 5.41 -4.93
N THR A 369 -2.53 6.74 -4.80
CA THR A 369 -1.61 7.57 -5.59
C THR A 369 -0.16 7.24 -5.29
N LYS A 370 0.22 7.01 -4.02
CA LYS A 370 1.58 6.56 -3.65
C LYS A 370 1.91 5.18 -4.23
N ILE A 371 0.95 4.25 -4.25
CA ILE A 371 1.15 2.92 -4.87
C ILE A 371 1.37 3.05 -6.39
N ARG A 372 0.59 3.90 -7.07
CA ARG A 372 0.80 4.17 -8.51
C ARG A 372 2.19 4.76 -8.78
N LEU A 373 2.64 5.70 -7.94
CA LEU A 373 3.98 6.26 -8.03
C LEU A 373 5.06 5.19 -7.83
N LEU A 374 4.94 4.35 -6.79
CA LEU A 374 5.84 3.22 -6.54
C LEU A 374 5.92 2.29 -7.76
N THR A 375 4.78 1.97 -8.36
CA THR A 375 4.71 1.09 -9.54
C THR A 375 5.41 1.72 -10.75
N ARG A 376 5.21 3.03 -10.98
CA ARG A 376 5.86 3.77 -12.07
C ARG A 376 7.38 3.83 -11.87
N GLN A 377 7.84 4.15 -10.68
CA GLN A 377 9.28 4.23 -10.35
C GLN A 377 10.00 2.88 -10.51
N ALA A 378 9.28 1.77 -10.29
CA ALA A 378 9.82 0.43 -10.44
C ALA A 378 9.64 -0.15 -11.86
N TYR A 379 9.03 0.58 -12.79
CA TYR A 379 8.62 0.07 -14.11
C TYR A 379 7.78 -1.21 -14.02
N GLY A 380 6.97 -1.32 -12.95
CA GLY A 380 6.16 -2.48 -12.62
C GLY A 380 6.85 -3.49 -11.68
N PHE A 381 6.08 -4.43 -11.19
CA PHE A 381 6.53 -5.50 -10.28
C PHE A 381 6.15 -6.87 -10.84
N ARG A 382 7.14 -7.70 -11.20
CA ARG A 382 6.90 -9.10 -11.58
C ARG A 382 6.70 -10.00 -10.35
N ASP A 383 7.38 -9.69 -9.23
CA ASP A 383 7.29 -10.42 -7.97
C ASP A 383 6.15 -9.82 -7.12
N ARG A 384 4.99 -10.48 -7.16
CA ARG A 384 3.76 -10.03 -6.49
C ARG A 384 3.92 -9.93 -4.97
N GLU A 385 4.60 -10.89 -4.35
CA GLU A 385 4.85 -10.87 -2.91
C GLU A 385 5.73 -9.68 -2.52
N TYR A 386 6.81 -9.45 -3.26
CA TYR A 386 7.69 -8.31 -3.02
C TYR A 386 6.92 -6.99 -3.18
N PHE A 387 6.05 -6.88 -4.19
CA PHE A 387 5.21 -5.71 -4.38
C PHE A 387 4.30 -5.44 -3.16
N LYS A 388 3.60 -6.46 -2.66
CA LYS A 388 2.77 -6.33 -1.44
C LYS A 388 3.60 -5.89 -0.24
N LEU A 389 4.79 -6.44 -0.05
CA LEU A 389 5.69 -6.03 1.03
C LEU A 389 6.13 -4.57 0.90
N LYS A 390 6.37 -4.08 -0.32
CA LYS A 390 6.65 -2.66 -0.58
C LYS A 390 5.44 -1.77 -0.28
N ILE A 391 4.22 -2.23 -0.54
CA ILE A 391 2.99 -1.51 -0.15
C ILE A 391 2.89 -1.39 1.38
N PHE A 392 3.19 -2.44 2.14
CA PHE A 392 3.24 -2.37 3.61
C PHE A 392 4.28 -1.36 4.12
N GLN A 393 5.37 -1.16 3.41
CA GLN A 393 6.44 -0.23 3.79
C GLN A 393 6.10 1.25 3.49
N LEU A 394 5.20 1.53 2.54
CA LEU A 394 4.90 2.90 2.07
C LEU A 394 4.49 3.89 3.18
N PRO A 395 3.67 3.54 4.19
CA PRO A 395 3.31 4.48 5.26
C PRO A 395 4.52 4.97 6.05
N GLU A 396 5.49 4.09 6.32
CA GLU A 396 6.69 4.39 7.09
C GLU A 396 7.61 5.38 6.35
N ILE A 397 7.83 5.16 5.06
CA ILE A 397 8.62 6.07 4.20
C ILE A 397 8.03 7.48 4.18
N SER A 398 6.71 7.59 4.34
CA SER A 398 6.03 8.89 4.32
C SER A 398 6.16 9.66 5.63
N CYS A 399 6.26 8.96 6.77
CA CYS A 399 6.47 9.58 8.08
C CYS A 399 7.91 10.12 8.23
N GLU A 400 8.91 9.45 7.64
CA GLU A 400 10.31 9.87 7.72
C GLU A 400 10.63 11.11 6.86
N ARG A 401 9.80 11.44 5.87
CA ARG A 401 9.99 12.62 4.99
C ARG A 401 9.33 13.91 5.47
N THR A 402 8.66 13.89 6.61
CA THR A 402 7.93 15.05 7.15
C THR A 402 8.72 15.75 8.27
N ILE A 403 10.04 15.54 8.35
CA ILE A 403 10.95 16.23 9.28
C ILE A 403 11.73 17.30 8.53
#